data_00a4897d045744144ce9e2afc76fa6f6
#
_entry.id   00a4897d045744144ce9e2afc76fa6f6
#
_cell.length_a   1.000
_cell.length_b   1.000
_cell.length_c   1.000
_cell.angle_alpha   90.00
_cell.angle_beta   90.00
_cell.angle_gamma   90.00
#
_symmetry.space_group_name_H-M   'P 1'
#
loop_
_entity.id
_entity.type
_entity.pdbx_description
1 polymer ?
#
loop_
_entity_poly.entity_id
_entity_poly.type
_entity_poly.pdbx_seq_one_letter_code
_entity_poly.pdbx_strand_id
1 'polypeptide(L)'
;IHLGQNDKSCSEAKKVFGKNFLVGVSCSNSYDLYKKAKEESADYVAFGPAFNTDSKNKEKIDLNIIRKFKSKLKLPFVLIGGINHKNLLSLKSLSPNYIAIINSLWNFKGGPIESAKKFRELLKELKNENDS
;
A
#
# COMPACT_ATOMS: atom_id res chain seq x y z
N ILE A 1 9.01 1.49 -10.72
CA ILE A 1 9.17 0.06 -10.42
C ILE A 1 8.83 -0.21 -8.96
N HIS A 2 8.32 -1.41 -8.66
CA HIS A 2 8.05 -1.83 -7.30
C HIS A 2 8.82 -3.12 -6.98
N LEU A 3 9.52 -3.12 -5.84
CA LEU A 3 10.40 -4.20 -5.42
C LEU A 3 9.79 -4.97 -4.23
N GLY A 4 9.71 -6.29 -4.38
CA GLY A 4 9.36 -7.21 -3.31
C GLY A 4 10.56 -7.58 -2.43
N GLN A 5 10.32 -8.42 -1.42
CA GLN A 5 11.35 -8.83 -0.45
C GLN A 5 12.50 -9.65 -1.06
N ASN A 6 12.23 -10.37 -2.15
CA ASN A 6 13.20 -11.23 -2.83
C ASN A 6 13.82 -10.57 -4.07
N ASP A 7 13.44 -9.34 -4.36
CA ASP A 7 14.02 -8.57 -5.45
C ASP A 7 15.35 -7.92 -5.04
N LYS A 8 16.04 -7.35 -6.00
CA LYS A 8 17.24 -6.55 -5.73
C LYS A 8 16.90 -5.33 -4.86
N SER A 9 17.90 -4.78 -4.20
CA SER A 9 17.72 -3.63 -3.32
C SER A 9 17.30 -2.36 -4.08
N CYS A 10 16.67 -1.43 -3.37
CA CYS A 10 16.31 -0.14 -3.94
C CYS A 10 17.53 0.62 -4.45
N SER A 11 18.65 0.57 -3.72
CA SER A 11 19.89 1.22 -4.13
C SER A 11 20.46 0.62 -5.42
N GLU A 12 20.38 -0.69 -5.63
CA GLU A 12 20.77 -1.34 -6.88
C GLU A 12 19.87 -0.90 -8.06
N ALA A 13 18.55 -0.86 -7.83
CA ALA A 13 17.61 -0.37 -8.85
C ALA A 13 17.92 1.08 -9.24
N LYS A 14 18.17 1.96 -8.28
CA LYS A 14 18.54 3.36 -8.53
C LYS A 14 19.86 3.51 -9.30
N LYS A 15 20.83 2.60 -9.10
CA LYS A 15 22.07 2.58 -9.89
C LYS A 15 21.81 2.24 -11.34
N VAL A 16 20.89 1.30 -11.62
CA VAL A 16 20.58 0.85 -12.99
C VAL A 16 19.71 1.86 -13.73
N PHE A 17 18.64 2.34 -13.09
CA PHE A 17 17.63 3.18 -13.76
C PHE A 17 17.82 4.69 -13.58
N GLY A 18 18.74 5.08 -12.70
CA GLY A 18 18.98 6.49 -12.36
C GLY A 18 18.29 6.94 -11.08
N LYS A 19 18.86 7.95 -10.43
CA LYS A 19 18.39 8.45 -9.14
C LYS A 19 16.97 9.00 -9.17
N ASN A 20 16.52 9.52 -10.29
CA ASN A 20 15.19 10.11 -10.46
C ASN A 20 14.12 9.08 -10.84
N PHE A 21 14.49 7.82 -11.04
CA PHE A 21 13.54 6.76 -11.34
C PHE A 21 12.75 6.39 -10.09
N LEU A 22 11.42 6.36 -10.19
CA LEU A 22 10.55 6.07 -9.03
C LEU A 22 10.62 4.60 -8.63
N VAL A 23 11.00 4.35 -7.39
CA VAL A 23 11.12 3.01 -6.82
C VAL A 23 10.31 2.90 -5.53
N GLY A 24 9.39 1.95 -5.50
CA GLY A 24 8.66 1.56 -4.30
C GLY A 24 9.16 0.23 -3.74
N VAL A 25 9.01 0.02 -2.44
CA VAL A 25 9.47 -1.18 -1.74
C VAL A 25 8.38 -1.76 -0.85
N SER A 26 8.16 -3.07 -0.95
CA SER A 26 7.29 -3.81 -0.03
C SER A 26 7.95 -3.97 1.34
N CYS A 27 7.25 -3.59 2.40
CA CYS A 27 7.76 -3.61 3.77
C CYS A 27 6.94 -4.49 4.73
N SER A 28 5.99 -5.29 4.23
CA SER A 28 5.09 -6.10 5.07
C SER A 28 4.39 -5.22 6.13
N ASN A 29 4.68 -5.40 7.42
CA ASN A 29 4.31 -4.47 8.50
C ASN A 29 5.54 -4.12 9.36
N SER A 30 6.72 -4.12 8.76
CA SER A 30 8.00 -3.99 9.46
C SER A 30 8.55 -2.56 9.37
N TYR A 31 8.75 -1.95 10.54
CA TYR A 31 9.42 -0.66 10.61
C TYR A 31 10.90 -0.74 10.22
N ASP A 32 11.57 -1.88 10.47
CA ASP A 32 12.96 -2.06 10.06
C ASP A 32 13.11 -2.14 8.54
N LEU A 33 12.20 -2.84 7.86
CA LEU A 33 12.15 -2.83 6.38
C LEU A 33 11.87 -1.43 5.84
N TYR A 34 10.98 -0.68 6.47
CA TYR A 34 10.74 0.72 6.12
C TYR A 34 11.99 1.58 6.27
N LYS A 35 12.71 1.47 7.40
CA LYS A 35 13.96 2.24 7.62
C LYS A 35 14.99 1.92 6.53
N LYS A 36 15.20 0.63 6.24
CA LYS A 36 16.10 0.21 5.17
C LYS A 36 15.70 0.77 3.81
N ALA A 37 14.42 0.67 3.44
CA ALA A 37 13.93 1.23 2.17
C ALA A 37 14.18 2.75 2.08
N LYS A 38 13.94 3.47 3.17
CA LYS A 38 14.20 4.92 3.26
C LYS A 38 15.68 5.24 3.11
N GLU A 39 16.56 4.52 3.79
CA GLU A 39 18.02 4.68 3.70
C GLU A 39 18.54 4.41 2.27
N GLU A 40 17.91 3.46 1.57
CA GLU A 40 18.22 3.15 0.17
C GLU A 40 17.54 4.08 -0.86
N SER A 41 16.92 5.17 -0.40
CA SER A 41 16.26 6.19 -1.23
C SER A 41 15.02 5.72 -1.98
N ALA A 42 14.22 4.83 -1.38
CA ALA A 42 12.90 4.52 -1.89
C ALA A 42 12.01 5.77 -1.95
N ASP A 43 11.17 5.86 -2.97
CA ASP A 43 10.25 6.99 -3.16
C ASP A 43 8.92 6.76 -2.43
N TYR A 44 8.52 5.51 -2.25
CA TYR A 44 7.38 5.11 -1.45
C TYR A 44 7.54 3.68 -0.93
N VAL A 45 6.73 3.31 0.02
CA VAL A 45 6.68 1.95 0.56
C VAL A 45 5.28 1.38 0.51
N ALA A 46 5.16 0.05 0.50
CA ALA A 46 3.88 -0.63 0.59
C ALA A 46 3.84 -1.55 1.80
N PHE A 47 2.73 -1.51 2.54
CA PHE A 47 2.43 -2.42 3.63
C PHE A 47 1.28 -3.34 3.24
N GLY A 48 1.39 -4.60 3.56
CA GLY A 48 0.36 -5.59 3.23
C GLY A 48 0.86 -7.03 3.33
N PRO A 49 -0.05 -8.00 3.10
CA PRO A 49 -1.45 -7.83 2.72
C PRO A 49 -2.31 -7.34 3.92
N ALA A 50 -3.14 -6.31 3.69
CA ALA A 50 -3.99 -5.73 4.73
C ALA A 50 -5.12 -6.68 5.17
N PHE A 51 -5.62 -7.47 4.23
CA PHE A 51 -6.65 -8.49 4.43
C PHE A 51 -6.23 -9.79 3.76
N ASN A 52 -6.90 -10.89 4.09
CA ASN A 52 -6.65 -12.18 3.44
C ASN A 52 -6.87 -12.08 1.92
N THR A 53 -5.98 -12.71 1.17
CA THR A 53 -6.03 -12.72 -0.30
C THR A 53 -5.94 -14.14 -0.82
N ASP A 54 -6.73 -14.46 -1.85
CA ASP A 54 -6.68 -15.77 -2.51
C ASP A 54 -5.47 -15.93 -3.44
N SER A 55 -4.83 -14.81 -3.81
CA SER A 55 -3.85 -14.79 -4.90
C SER A 55 -2.42 -15.20 -4.52
N LYS A 56 -2.04 -15.30 -3.25
CA LYS A 56 -0.66 -15.65 -2.83
C LYS A 56 -0.54 -16.49 -1.56
N ASN A 57 -1.58 -17.08 -1.03
CA ASN A 57 -1.55 -17.84 0.24
C ASN A 57 -0.80 -17.10 1.39
N LYS A 58 -0.81 -15.77 1.38
CA LYS A 58 -0.19 -14.96 2.42
C LYS A 58 -1.24 -14.57 3.45
N GLU A 59 -0.94 -14.82 4.69
CA GLU A 59 -1.74 -14.32 5.80
C GLU A 59 -1.71 -12.79 5.85
N LYS A 60 -2.84 -12.19 6.24
CA LYS A 60 -2.92 -10.75 6.48
C LYS A 60 -1.94 -10.32 7.56
N ILE A 61 -1.38 -9.14 7.41
CA ILE A 61 -0.53 -8.53 8.43
C ILE A 61 -1.37 -7.98 9.60
N ASP A 62 -0.76 -7.83 10.76
CA ASP A 62 -1.36 -7.06 11.85
C ASP A 62 -1.18 -5.55 11.58
N LEU A 63 -2.28 -4.89 11.20
CA LEU A 63 -2.30 -3.46 10.93
C LEU A 63 -2.03 -2.60 12.19
N ASN A 64 -2.21 -3.14 13.40
CA ASN A 64 -1.91 -2.42 14.63
C ASN A 64 -0.41 -2.15 14.78
N ILE A 65 0.43 -2.99 14.21
CA ILE A 65 1.89 -2.77 14.17
C ILE A 65 2.20 -1.48 13.40
N ILE A 66 1.57 -1.27 12.25
CA ILE A 66 1.74 -0.04 11.45
C ILE A 66 1.26 1.19 12.24
N ARG A 67 0.14 1.09 12.94
CA ARG A 67 -0.38 2.19 13.79
C ARG A 67 0.65 2.67 14.80
N LYS A 68 1.44 1.75 15.40
CA LYS A 68 2.46 2.09 16.40
C LYS A 68 3.60 2.94 15.86
N PHE A 69 3.95 2.82 14.59
CA PHE A 69 5.03 3.60 13.99
C PHE A 69 4.59 4.60 12.92
N LYS A 70 3.29 4.69 12.64
CA LYS A 70 2.74 5.56 11.59
C LYS A 70 3.24 7.01 11.67
N SER A 71 3.30 7.58 12.88
CA SER A 71 3.78 8.96 13.08
C SER A 71 5.24 9.18 12.69
N LYS A 72 6.03 8.11 12.59
CA LYS A 72 7.44 8.13 12.19
C LYS A 72 7.64 8.00 10.67
N LEU A 73 6.58 7.70 9.93
CA LEU A 73 6.65 7.57 8.47
C LEU A 73 6.85 8.93 7.84
N LYS A 74 7.84 9.05 6.97
CA LYS A 74 8.18 10.25 6.19
C LYS A 74 7.98 10.03 4.69
N LEU A 75 8.02 8.78 4.23
CA LEU A 75 7.72 8.43 2.86
C LEU A 75 6.21 8.20 2.68
N PRO A 76 5.66 8.50 1.50
CA PRO A 76 4.32 8.06 1.16
C PRO A 76 4.20 6.55 1.31
N PHE A 77 3.07 6.07 1.79
CA PHE A 77 2.84 4.64 1.89
C PHE A 77 1.53 4.20 1.25
N VAL A 78 1.57 2.99 0.74
CA VAL A 78 0.47 2.30 0.09
C VAL A 78 0.01 1.15 0.98
N LEU A 79 -1.28 0.97 1.16
CA LEU A 79 -1.85 -0.27 1.68
C LEU A 79 -2.31 -1.14 0.51
N ILE A 80 -1.96 -2.42 0.57
CA ILE A 80 -2.26 -3.40 -0.48
C ILE A 80 -2.71 -4.71 0.13
N GLY A 81 -3.46 -5.50 -0.63
CA GLY A 81 -3.83 -6.87 -0.31
C GLY A 81 -5.24 -7.02 0.26
N GLY A 82 -6.09 -7.70 -0.49
CA GLY A 82 -7.45 -8.06 -0.08
C GLY A 82 -8.41 -6.88 0.11
N ILE A 83 -8.04 -5.68 -0.32
CA ILE A 83 -8.88 -4.49 -0.19
C ILE A 83 -10.06 -4.57 -1.15
N ASN A 84 -11.26 -4.32 -0.65
CA ASN A 84 -12.50 -4.31 -1.40
C ASN A 84 -13.45 -3.20 -0.91
N HIS A 85 -14.62 -3.05 -1.56
CA HIS A 85 -15.59 -2.01 -1.23
C HIS A 85 -16.15 -2.11 0.21
N LYS A 86 -16.14 -3.31 0.81
CA LYS A 86 -16.70 -3.55 2.15
C LYS A 86 -15.70 -3.22 3.26
N ASN A 87 -14.39 -3.39 3.00
CA ASN A 87 -13.36 -3.26 4.03
C ASN A 87 -12.50 -1.99 3.91
N LEU A 88 -12.57 -1.25 2.78
CA LEU A 88 -11.76 -0.06 2.57
C LEU A 88 -11.88 0.96 3.71
N LEU A 89 -13.09 1.25 4.17
CA LEU A 89 -13.32 2.27 5.19
C LEU A 89 -12.70 1.91 6.55
N SER A 90 -12.47 0.63 6.83
CA SER A 90 -11.78 0.20 8.06
C SER A 90 -10.30 0.61 8.10
N LEU A 91 -9.72 0.99 6.97
CA LEU A 91 -8.34 1.48 6.86
C LEU A 91 -8.19 2.98 7.16
N LYS A 92 -9.30 3.68 7.40
CA LYS A 92 -9.34 5.14 7.60
C LYS A 92 -8.37 5.62 8.69
N SER A 93 -8.31 4.94 9.82
CA SER A 93 -7.42 5.32 10.94
C SER A 93 -5.93 5.26 10.61
N LEU A 94 -5.55 4.53 9.56
CA LEU A 94 -4.17 4.48 9.06
C LEU A 94 -3.87 5.64 8.10
N SER A 95 -4.89 6.24 7.49
CA SER A 95 -4.74 7.34 6.52
C SER A 95 -3.64 7.10 5.49
N PRO A 96 -3.68 5.99 4.71
CA PRO A 96 -2.67 5.73 3.69
C PRO A 96 -2.71 6.82 2.61
N ASN A 97 -1.56 7.12 2.02
CA ASN A 97 -1.49 8.04 0.88
C ASN A 97 -2.15 7.42 -0.36
N TYR A 98 -2.02 6.11 -0.52
CA TYR A 98 -2.57 5.34 -1.65
C TYR A 98 -3.06 3.98 -1.19
N ILE A 99 -3.98 3.41 -1.95
CA ILE A 99 -4.38 2.01 -1.87
C ILE A 99 -4.12 1.33 -3.22
N ALA A 100 -3.69 0.07 -3.18
CA ALA A 100 -3.52 -0.75 -4.38
C ALA A 100 -4.55 -1.89 -4.37
N ILE A 101 -5.28 -2.02 -5.46
CA ILE A 101 -6.42 -2.92 -5.61
C ILE A 101 -6.25 -3.71 -6.89
N ILE A 102 -6.47 -5.03 -6.84
CA ILE A 102 -6.41 -5.91 -8.02
C ILE A 102 -7.76 -6.64 -8.19
N ASN A 103 -7.99 -7.67 -7.39
CA ASN A 103 -9.14 -8.57 -7.58
C ASN A 103 -10.49 -7.87 -7.48
N SER A 104 -10.69 -6.99 -6.50
CA SER A 104 -11.96 -6.28 -6.35
C SER A 104 -12.23 -5.25 -7.44
N LEU A 105 -11.21 -4.89 -8.23
CA LEU A 105 -11.37 -4.09 -9.44
C LEU A 105 -11.73 -4.95 -10.64
N TRP A 106 -10.87 -5.93 -10.95
CA TRP A 106 -10.97 -6.70 -12.20
C TRP A 106 -12.04 -7.78 -12.17
N ASN A 107 -12.26 -8.42 -11.02
CA ASN A 107 -13.23 -9.51 -10.85
C ASN A 107 -14.58 -9.04 -10.31
N PHE A 108 -14.84 -7.75 -10.32
CA PHE A 108 -16.13 -7.20 -9.89
C PHE A 108 -17.22 -7.54 -10.90
N LYS A 109 -18.38 -8.02 -10.43
CA LYS A 109 -19.48 -8.46 -11.28
C LYS A 109 -19.98 -7.38 -12.25
N GLY A 110 -19.98 -6.11 -11.81
CA GLY A 110 -20.35 -4.95 -12.63
C GLY A 110 -19.23 -4.43 -13.55
N GLY A 111 -18.07 -5.12 -13.57
CA GLY A 111 -16.90 -4.73 -14.35
C GLY A 111 -16.00 -3.71 -13.65
N PRO A 112 -14.78 -3.52 -14.18
CA PRO A 112 -13.77 -2.69 -13.51
C PRO A 112 -14.13 -1.20 -13.46
N ILE A 113 -14.85 -0.69 -14.44
CA ILE A 113 -15.28 0.72 -14.47
C ILE A 113 -16.23 1.01 -13.31
N GLU A 114 -17.24 0.17 -13.10
CA GLU A 114 -18.18 0.33 -12.00
C GLU A 114 -17.52 0.14 -10.64
N SER A 115 -16.59 -0.81 -10.54
CA SER A 115 -15.78 -0.98 -9.34
C SER A 115 -14.97 0.27 -9.02
N ALA A 116 -14.29 0.84 -10.02
CA ALA A 116 -13.49 2.05 -9.85
C ALA A 116 -14.33 3.24 -9.39
N LYS A 117 -15.53 3.43 -9.95
CA LYS A 117 -16.47 4.47 -9.51
C LYS A 117 -16.84 4.32 -8.04
N LYS A 118 -17.17 3.10 -7.60
CA LYS A 118 -17.50 2.80 -6.19
C LYS A 118 -16.32 3.11 -5.26
N PHE A 119 -15.10 2.70 -5.62
CA PHE A 119 -13.91 3.05 -4.85
C PHE A 119 -13.69 4.55 -4.77
N ARG A 120 -13.90 5.27 -5.86
CA ARG A 120 -13.77 6.72 -5.89
C ARG A 120 -14.70 7.41 -4.89
N GLU A 121 -15.95 6.96 -4.80
CA GLU A 121 -16.92 7.52 -3.82
C GLU A 121 -16.49 7.20 -2.38
N LEU A 122 -16.09 5.97 -2.08
CA LEU A 122 -15.58 5.58 -0.77
C LEU A 122 -14.32 6.37 -0.38
N LEU A 123 -13.43 6.65 -1.32
CA LEU A 123 -12.23 7.46 -1.08
C LEU A 123 -12.55 8.92 -0.75
N LYS A 124 -13.64 9.47 -1.28
CA LYS A 124 -14.12 10.81 -0.89
C LYS A 124 -14.56 10.82 0.58
N GLU A 125 -15.26 9.78 1.03
CA GLU A 125 -15.65 9.65 2.45
C GLU A 125 -14.44 9.59 3.37
N LEU A 126 -13.37 8.89 2.95
CA LEU A 126 -12.12 8.83 3.70
C LEU A 126 -11.48 10.21 3.90
N LYS A 127 -11.62 11.12 2.93
CA LYS A 127 -11.03 12.46 2.96
C LYS A 127 -11.90 13.47 3.73
N ASN A 128 -13.20 13.47 3.53
CA ASN A 128 -14.11 14.51 4.03
C ASN A 128 -14.21 14.60 5.56
N GLU A 129 -13.86 13.55 6.29
CA GLU A 129 -13.85 13.57 7.76
C GLU A 129 -12.47 13.94 8.36
N ASN A 130 -11.42 14.05 7.53
CA ASN A 130 -10.11 14.53 7.97
C ASN A 130 -9.98 16.06 7.88
N ASP A 131 -10.92 16.73 7.19
CA ASP A 131 -10.97 18.19 7.03
C ASP A 131 -11.96 18.88 8.02
N SER A 132 -12.53 18.09 8.94
CA SER A 132 -13.43 18.61 9.97
C SER A 132 -12.83 18.63 11.36
#